data_5027520fbe4d47f5f79688a8811729d5
#
_entry.id   5027520fbe4d47f5f79688a8811729d5
#
_cell.length_a   1.000
_cell.length_b   1.000
_cell.length_c   1.000
_cell.angle_alpha   90.00
_cell.angle_beta   90.00
_cell.angle_gamma   90.00
#
_symmetry.space_group_name_H-M   'P 1'
#
loop_
_entity.id
_entity.type
_entity.pdbx_description
1 polymer ?
#
loop_
_entity_poly.entity_id
_entity_poly.type
_entity_poly.pdbx_seq_one_letter_code
_entity_poly.pdbx_strand_id
1 'polypeptide(L)' 'MKRSKFTDSQIIDSVKRVESGISAPDICRELGISTATFYKWRAKYGGMDV' A
#
# COMPACT_ATOMS: atom_id res chain seq x y z
N MET A 1 16.33 6.05 12.10
CA MET A 1 15.77 5.83 11.94
C MET A 1 14.96 5.74 11.09
N LYS A 2 14.47 5.42 10.67
CA LYS A 2 13.74 5.30 9.89
C LYS A 2 12.65 5.38 9.92
N ARG A 3 12.02 5.79 9.55
CA ARG A 3 10.94 6.02 9.61
C ARG A 3 10.09 5.24 8.87
N SER A 4 10.10 4.99 7.82
CA SER A 4 9.24 4.17 7.00
C SER A 4 9.72 2.73 7.05
N LYS A 5 8.86 1.83 7.43
CA LYS A 5 9.22 0.44 7.47
C LYS A 5 9.04 -0.23 6.13
N PHE A 6 8.51 0.50 5.16
CA PHE A 6 8.16 -0.09 3.89
C PHE A 6 8.93 0.57 2.76
N THR A 7 9.44 -0.26 1.86
CA THR A 7 10.11 0.25 0.68
C THR A 7 9.07 0.59 -0.37
N ASP A 8 9.49 1.33 -1.39
CA ASP A 8 8.59 1.65 -2.50
C ASP A 8 8.05 0.38 -3.13
N SER A 9 8.91 -0.64 -3.27
CA SER A 9 8.48 -1.91 -3.82
C SER A 9 7.35 -2.51 -3.03
N GLN A 10 7.47 -2.49 -1.71
CA GLN A 10 6.43 -3.06 -0.86
C GLN A 10 5.13 -2.28 -0.97
N ILE A 11 5.25 -0.97 -1.06
CA ILE A 11 4.07 -0.12 -1.17
C ILE A 11 3.35 -0.39 -2.49
N ILE A 12 4.09 -0.45 -3.57
CA ILE A 12 3.52 -0.70 -4.88
C ILE A 12 2.90 -2.10 -4.92
N ASP A 13 3.57 -3.06 -4.34
CA ASP A 13 3.04 -4.42 -4.28
C ASP A 13 1.71 -4.46 -3.55
N SER A 14 1.61 -3.74 -2.44
CA SER A 14 0.37 -3.70 -1.66
C SER A 14 -0.77 -3.11 -2.48
N VAL A 15 -0.49 -2.03 -3.19
CA VAL A 15 -1.50 -1.41 -4.02
C VAL A 15 -1.96 -2.36 -5.12
N LYS A 16 -1.03 -3.08 -5.71
CA LYS A 16 -1.37 -4.02 -6.76
C LYS A 16 -2.21 -5.18 -6.23
N ARG A 17 -1.96 -5.60 -5.01
CA ARG A 17 -2.75 -6.68 -4.42
C ARG A 17 -4.21 -6.27 -4.27
N VAL A 18 -4.43 -5.02 -3.90
CA VAL A 18 -5.81 -4.53 -3.80
C VAL A 18 -6.45 -4.51 -5.18
N GLU A 19 -5.70 -4.12 -6.18
CA GLU A 19 -6.24 -4.08 -7.53
C GLU A 19 -6.54 -5.47 -8.05
N SER A 20 -5.88 -6.48 -7.52
CA SER A 20 -6.13 -7.85 -7.96
C SER A 20 -7.26 -8.51 -7.19
N GLY A 21 -7.87 -7.82 -6.24
CA GLY A 21 -9.05 -8.35 -5.57
C GLY A 21 -9.02 -8.37 -4.06
N ILE A 22 -7.88 -8.09 -3.45
CA ILE A 22 -7.79 -8.09 -1.99
C ILE A 22 -8.29 -6.76 -1.48
N SER A 23 -9.07 -6.77 -0.41
CA SER A 23 -9.65 -5.54 0.09
C SER A 23 -8.59 -4.66 0.76
N ALA A 24 -8.76 -3.35 0.62
CA ALA A 24 -7.83 -2.41 1.22
C ALA A 24 -7.74 -2.56 2.74
N PRO A 25 -8.87 -2.70 3.46
CA PRO A 25 -8.77 -2.90 4.91
C PRO A 25 -7.96 -4.13 5.30
N ASP A 26 -8.05 -5.19 4.52
CA ASP A 26 -7.27 -6.40 4.80
C ASP A 26 -5.78 -6.13 4.68
N ILE A 27 -5.39 -5.42 3.63
CA ILE A 27 -3.99 -5.08 3.43
C ILE A 27 -3.51 -4.17 4.55
N CYS A 28 -4.31 -3.19 4.93
CA CYS A 28 -3.94 -2.28 6.00
C CYS A 28 -3.72 -3.03 7.30
N ARG A 29 -4.58 -3.97 7.59
CA ARG A 29 -4.45 -4.77 8.80
C ARG A 29 -3.18 -5.61 8.77
N GLU A 30 -2.92 -6.21 7.63
CA GLU A 30 -1.75 -7.06 7.48
C GLU A 30 -0.47 -6.26 7.67
N LEU A 31 -0.43 -5.06 7.15
CA LEU A 31 0.76 -4.22 7.23
C LEU A 31 0.82 -3.39 8.50
N GLY A 32 -0.27 -3.30 9.22
CA GLY A 32 -0.30 -2.52 10.43
C GLY A 32 -0.38 -1.01 10.16
N ILE A 33 -1.04 -0.63 9.09
CA ILE A 33 -1.19 0.78 8.73
C ILE A 33 -2.68 1.14 8.73
N SER A 34 -2.94 2.44 8.70
CA SER A 34 -4.32 2.91 8.63
C SER A 34 -4.76 2.97 7.17
N THR A 35 -6.09 2.93 6.97
CA THR A 35 -6.61 3.06 5.62
C THR A 35 -6.24 4.40 5.01
N ALA A 36 -6.17 5.43 5.83
CA ALA A 36 -5.77 6.75 5.33
C ALA A 36 -4.37 6.68 4.73
N THR A 37 -3.46 6.00 5.42
CA THR A 37 -2.11 5.85 4.91
C THR A 37 -2.12 5.08 3.60
N PHE A 38 -2.91 4.03 3.55
CA PHE A 38 -2.97 3.22 2.33
C PHE A 38 -3.49 4.03 1.15
N TYR A 39 -4.51 4.84 1.37
CA TYR A 39 -5.06 5.64 0.27
C TYR A 39 -4.08 6.69 -0.21
N LYS A 40 -3.22 7.19 0.67
CA LYS A 40 -2.16 8.08 0.24
C LYS A 40 -1.20 7.34 -0.69
N TRP A 41 -0.86 6.11 -0.32
CA TRP A 41 -0.01 5.28 -1.16
C TRP A 41 -0.66 5.06 -2.52
N ARG A 42 -1.93 4.75 -2.49
CA ARG A 42 -2.63 4.48 -3.72
C ARG A 42 -2.67 5.70 -4.63
N ALA A 43 -2.87 6.86 -4.05
CA ALA A 43 -2.88 8.08 -4.84
C ALA A 43 -1.50 8.36 -5.44
N LYS A 44 -0.46 8.01 -4.70
CA LYS A 44 0.89 8.29 -5.13
C LYS A 44 1.42 7.24 -6.11
N TYR A 45 1.13 5.99 -5.84
CA TYR A 45 1.69 4.89 -6.64
C TYR A 45 0.68 4.15 -7.48
N GLY A 46 -0.59 4.43 -7.31
CA GLY A 46 -1.64 3.62 -7.89
C GLY A 46 -1.63 3.53 -9.40
N GLY A 47 -1.18 4.54 -10.07
CA GLY A 47 -1.15 4.50 -11.52
C GLY A 47 0.18 4.09 -12.10
N MET A 48 1.12 3.76 -11.24
CA MET A 48 2.46 3.42 -11.70
C MET A 48 2.51 2.05 -12.32
N ASP A 49 3.11 2.00 -13.44
CA ASP A 49 3.29 0.76 -14.15
C ASP A 49 4.74 0.35 -14.00
N VAL A 50 4.96 -0.66 -13.26
CA VAL A 50 6.33 -1.05 -12.95
C VAL A 50 6.86 -2.08 -13.93
#